data_b0a1e0e34045ba159111cf43408dbe97
#
_entry.id   b0a1e0e34045ba159111cf43408dbe97
#
_cell.length_a   1.000
_cell.length_b   1.000
_cell.length_c   1.000
_cell.angle_alpha   90.00
_cell.angle_beta   90.00
_cell.angle_gamma   90.00
#
_symmetry.space_group_name_H-M   'P 1'
#
loop_
_entity.id
_entity.type
_entity.pdbx_description
1 polymer ?
#
loop_
_entity_poly.entity_id
_entity_poly.type
_entity_poly.pdbx_seq_one_letter_code
_entity_poly.pdbx_strand_id
1 'polypeptide(L)'
;MKKILILIFCLVSFKCLGVDKSTTFTIETFKKAQEEGKTVVINSWNETCYTCKKQIEILDQAEEKFKDILFLSFEQTKDKEIAKFLKIEYWTTIVIHKNNKEISRSIGETDKSKIYSRIIESL
;
A
#
# COMPACT_ATOMS: atom_id res chain seq x y z
N MET A 1 -24.64 44.37 -29.46
CA MET A 1 -24.46 42.97 -29.13
C MET A 1 -23.08 42.76 -28.49
N LYS A 2 -23.04 42.55 -27.18
CA LYS A 2 -21.79 42.29 -26.48
C LYS A 2 -21.51 40.80 -26.59
N LYS A 3 -20.44 40.44 -27.29
CA LYS A 3 -19.92 39.07 -27.29
C LYS A 3 -19.21 38.81 -26.00
N ILE A 4 -19.82 38.03 -25.15
CA ILE A 4 -19.19 37.54 -23.91
C ILE A 4 -18.17 36.47 -24.31
N LEU A 5 -16.90 36.84 -24.25
CA LEU A 5 -15.80 35.90 -24.43
C LEU A 5 -15.68 35.10 -23.13
N ILE A 6 -16.24 33.89 -23.10
CA ILE A 6 -16.05 32.97 -21.97
C ILE A 6 -14.65 32.44 -22.10
N LEU A 7 -13.74 32.96 -21.28
CA LEU A 7 -12.41 32.42 -21.10
C LEU A 7 -12.56 31.13 -20.30
N ILE A 8 -12.57 29.99 -21.00
CA ILE A 8 -12.46 28.69 -20.35
C ILE A 8 -11.05 28.57 -19.80
N PHE A 9 -10.91 28.85 -18.51
CA PHE A 9 -9.68 28.61 -17.78
C PHE A 9 -9.58 27.09 -17.60
N CYS A 10 -8.86 26.42 -18.51
CA CYS A 10 -8.45 25.05 -18.32
C CYS A 10 -7.56 24.99 -17.08
N LEU A 11 -8.15 24.63 -15.93
CA LEU A 11 -7.43 24.18 -14.75
C LEU A 11 -6.72 22.88 -15.11
N VAL A 12 -5.52 23.00 -15.62
CA VAL A 12 -4.61 21.86 -15.73
C VAL A 12 -4.25 21.49 -14.29
N SER A 13 -4.97 20.53 -13.75
CA SER A 13 -4.61 19.92 -12.49
C SER A 13 -3.25 19.27 -12.67
N PHE A 14 -2.21 19.94 -12.21
CA PHE A 14 -0.90 19.32 -12.02
C PHE A 14 -1.11 18.16 -11.04
N LYS A 15 -1.24 16.94 -11.58
CA LYS A 15 -1.15 15.75 -10.74
C LYS A 15 0.25 15.78 -10.12
N CYS A 16 0.29 16.00 -8.82
CA CYS A 16 1.51 15.90 -8.05
C CYS A 16 2.12 14.51 -8.32
N LEU A 17 3.38 14.45 -8.76
CA LEU A 17 4.09 13.20 -9.08
C LEU A 17 4.37 12.33 -7.85
N GLY A 18 3.84 12.69 -6.68
CA GLY A 18 3.97 11.96 -5.44
C GLY A 18 3.03 10.77 -5.34
N VAL A 19 3.29 9.89 -4.35
CA VAL A 19 2.42 8.78 -3.98
C VAL A 19 1.18 9.35 -3.27
N ASP A 20 -0.01 9.06 -3.81
CA ASP A 20 -1.29 9.38 -3.18
C ASP A 20 -1.80 8.15 -2.43
N LYS A 21 -1.35 8.01 -1.20
CA LYS A 21 -1.72 6.91 -0.31
C LYS A 21 -1.83 7.45 1.11
N SER A 22 -2.60 6.79 1.95
CA SER A 22 -2.71 7.10 3.38
C SER A 22 -2.28 5.90 4.22
N THR A 23 -1.85 6.16 5.45
CA THR A 23 -1.60 5.12 6.44
C THR A 23 -2.93 4.54 6.89
N THR A 24 -3.10 3.24 6.70
CA THR A 24 -4.27 2.48 7.13
C THR A 24 -3.96 1.48 8.24
N PHE A 25 -2.67 1.18 8.44
CA PHE A 25 -2.23 0.27 9.49
C PHE A 25 -2.47 0.86 10.88
N THR A 26 -3.08 0.08 11.76
CA THR A 26 -3.04 0.28 13.20
C THR A 26 -2.71 -1.05 13.87
N ILE A 27 -2.03 -1.00 15.01
CA ILE A 27 -1.68 -2.21 15.77
C ILE A 27 -2.96 -2.96 16.17
N GLU A 28 -4.00 -2.25 16.53
CA GLU A 28 -5.29 -2.82 16.92
C GLU A 28 -5.96 -3.57 15.77
N THR A 29 -6.09 -2.94 14.60
CA THR A 29 -6.65 -3.58 13.40
C THR A 29 -5.86 -4.81 12.98
N PHE A 30 -4.53 -4.71 13.02
CA PHE A 30 -3.63 -5.82 12.71
C PHE A 30 -3.82 -7.00 13.67
N LYS A 31 -3.77 -6.76 14.98
CA LYS A 31 -3.95 -7.80 16.00
C LYS A 31 -5.30 -8.49 15.88
N LYS A 32 -6.37 -7.72 15.70
CA LYS A 32 -7.72 -8.25 15.52
C LYS A 32 -7.79 -9.17 14.29
N ALA A 33 -7.24 -8.76 13.16
CA ALA A 33 -7.21 -9.58 11.96
C ALA A 33 -6.42 -10.87 12.15
N GLN A 34 -5.30 -10.83 12.88
CA GLN A 34 -4.52 -12.01 13.21
C GLN A 34 -5.29 -12.97 14.13
N GLU A 35 -6.01 -12.47 15.12
CA GLU A 35 -6.87 -13.27 16.00
C GLU A 35 -8.01 -13.95 15.22
N GLU A 36 -8.53 -13.30 14.20
CA GLU A 36 -9.57 -13.82 13.30
C GLU A 36 -9.02 -14.79 12.24
N GLY A 37 -7.71 -15.03 12.21
CA GLY A 37 -7.06 -15.91 11.24
C GLY A 37 -6.96 -15.34 9.82
N LYS A 38 -7.14 -14.05 9.66
CA LYS A 38 -7.03 -13.38 8.36
C LYS A 38 -5.59 -13.26 7.90
N THR A 39 -5.36 -13.44 6.61
CA THR A 39 -4.12 -13.02 5.96
C THR A 39 -4.10 -11.50 5.87
N VAL A 40 -2.99 -10.88 6.28
CA VAL A 40 -2.78 -9.44 6.22
C VAL A 40 -1.56 -9.15 5.36
N VAL A 41 -1.74 -8.35 4.33
CA VAL A 41 -0.67 -7.84 3.47
C VAL A 41 -0.39 -6.40 3.86
N ILE A 42 0.86 -6.10 4.20
CA ILE A 42 1.28 -4.78 4.65
C ILE A 42 2.36 -4.24 3.72
N ASN A 43 2.18 -3.02 3.26
CA ASN A 43 3.12 -2.31 2.41
C ASN A 43 3.67 -1.07 3.12
N SER A 44 4.99 -0.92 3.12
CA SER A 44 5.64 0.32 3.53
C SER A 44 5.98 1.17 2.31
N TRP A 45 5.71 2.46 2.36
CA TRP A 45 5.91 3.37 1.25
C TRP A 45 6.48 4.72 1.72
N ASN A 46 6.88 5.53 0.78
CA ASN A 46 7.31 6.91 1.00
C ASN A 46 6.73 7.81 -0.10
N GLU A 47 6.45 9.05 0.23
CA GLU A 47 5.80 10.01 -0.67
C GLU A 47 6.57 10.26 -1.96
N THR A 48 7.90 10.17 -1.93
CA THR A 48 8.78 10.44 -3.07
C THR A 48 9.27 9.18 -3.80
N CYS A 49 8.80 8.00 -3.39
CA CYS A 49 9.29 6.72 -3.86
C CYS A 49 8.56 6.25 -5.14
N TYR A 50 9.23 6.31 -6.27
CA TYR A 50 8.67 5.84 -7.55
C TYR A 50 8.36 4.34 -7.57
N THR A 51 9.24 3.52 -7.01
CA THR A 51 9.03 2.06 -6.90
C THR A 51 7.82 1.73 -6.02
N CYS A 52 7.60 2.50 -4.95
CA CYS A 52 6.44 2.35 -4.09
C CYS A 52 5.15 2.58 -4.88
N LYS A 53 5.13 3.57 -5.75
CA LYS A 53 3.97 3.87 -6.60
C LYS A 53 3.58 2.67 -7.47
N LYS A 54 4.55 2.01 -8.08
CA LYS A 54 4.31 0.77 -8.85
C LYS A 54 3.76 -0.36 -7.98
N GLN A 55 4.32 -0.55 -6.80
CA GLN A 55 3.83 -1.56 -5.86
C GLN A 55 2.39 -1.29 -5.42
N ILE A 56 2.08 -0.04 -5.12
CA ILE A 56 0.73 0.37 -4.70
C ILE A 56 -0.30 0.08 -5.79
N GLU A 57 0.01 0.36 -7.05
CA GLU A 57 -0.88 0.03 -8.16
C GLU A 57 -1.19 -1.48 -8.25
N ILE A 58 -0.17 -2.32 -8.06
CA ILE A 58 -0.32 -3.77 -8.04
C ILE A 58 -1.13 -4.23 -6.82
N LEU A 59 -0.85 -3.68 -5.65
CA LEU A 59 -1.53 -4.04 -4.42
C LEU A 59 -2.99 -3.56 -4.40
N ASP A 60 -3.30 -2.43 -4.99
CA ASP A 60 -4.68 -1.96 -5.13
C ASP A 60 -5.50 -2.90 -6.02
N GLN A 61 -4.91 -3.43 -7.10
CA GLN A 61 -5.52 -4.46 -7.93
C GLN A 61 -5.69 -5.79 -7.17
N ALA A 62 -4.69 -6.17 -6.36
CA ALA A 62 -4.76 -7.37 -5.52
C ALA A 62 -5.88 -7.25 -4.48
N GLU A 63 -6.05 -6.09 -3.87
CA GLU A 63 -7.12 -5.83 -2.89
C GLU A 63 -8.52 -6.03 -3.51
N GLU A 64 -8.71 -5.63 -4.75
CA GLU A 64 -9.96 -5.86 -5.47
C GLU A 64 -10.19 -7.36 -5.78
N LYS A 65 -9.11 -8.10 -6.03
CA LYS A 65 -9.18 -9.53 -6.38
C LYS A 65 -9.32 -10.43 -5.16
N PHE A 66 -8.61 -10.14 -4.08
CA PHE A 66 -8.54 -10.98 -2.88
C PHE A 66 -9.36 -10.35 -1.74
N LYS A 67 -10.67 -10.51 -1.79
CA LYS A 67 -11.61 -9.86 -0.85
C LYS A 67 -11.50 -10.32 0.60
N ASP A 68 -10.99 -11.53 0.84
CA ASP A 68 -10.82 -12.09 2.19
C ASP A 68 -9.51 -11.70 2.85
N ILE A 69 -8.64 -11.00 2.14
CA ILE A 69 -7.36 -10.53 2.64
C ILE A 69 -7.48 -9.06 3.08
N LEU A 70 -6.89 -8.74 4.22
CA LEU A 70 -6.77 -7.37 4.69
C LEU A 70 -5.49 -6.74 4.16
N PHE A 71 -5.61 -5.64 3.41
CA PHE A 71 -4.49 -4.86 2.91
C PHE A 71 -4.32 -3.60 3.74
N LEU A 72 -3.15 -3.44 4.32
CA LEU A 72 -2.78 -2.30 5.15
C LEU A 72 -1.51 -1.65 4.61
N SER A 73 -1.35 -0.37 4.86
CA SER A 73 -0.17 0.38 4.44
C SER A 73 0.23 1.45 5.45
N PHE A 74 1.49 1.85 5.41
CA PHE A 74 1.98 2.95 6.24
C PHE A 74 3.13 3.69 5.55
N GLU A 75 3.29 4.95 5.90
CA GLU A 75 4.38 5.80 5.40
C GLU A 75 5.62 5.60 6.28
N GLN A 76 6.69 5.05 5.70
CA GLN A 76 7.88 4.59 6.42
C GLN A 76 8.59 5.67 7.23
N THR A 77 8.65 6.89 6.72
CA THR A 77 9.40 7.97 7.36
C THR A 77 8.61 8.72 8.42
N LYS A 78 7.28 8.70 8.32
CA LYS A 78 6.37 9.37 9.27
C LYS A 78 5.92 8.43 10.39
N ASP A 79 5.60 7.19 10.05
CA ASP A 79 5.03 6.19 10.96
C ASP A 79 6.11 5.26 11.54
N LYS A 80 7.11 5.84 12.18
CA LYS A 80 8.29 5.12 12.70
C LYS A 80 7.95 4.05 13.74
N GLU A 81 6.91 4.26 14.53
CA GLU A 81 6.46 3.27 15.52
C GLU A 81 5.88 2.00 14.85
N ILE A 82 5.19 2.17 13.71
CA ILE A 82 4.69 1.04 12.92
C ILE A 82 5.86 0.29 12.30
N ALA A 83 6.81 1.01 11.70
CA ALA A 83 8.02 0.43 11.14
C ALA A 83 8.79 -0.41 12.17
N LYS A 84 8.95 0.11 13.38
CA LYS A 84 9.61 -0.58 14.49
C LYS A 84 8.83 -1.82 14.94
N PHE A 85 7.52 -1.70 15.08
CA PHE A 85 6.66 -2.82 15.47
C PHE A 85 6.73 -3.99 14.48
N LEU A 86 6.75 -3.68 13.19
CA LEU A 86 6.84 -4.67 12.11
C LEU A 86 8.26 -5.05 11.73
N LYS A 87 9.28 -4.42 12.34
CA LYS A 87 10.71 -4.60 12.02
C LYS A 87 10.99 -4.37 10.52
N ILE A 88 10.37 -3.33 9.97
CA ILE A 88 10.55 -2.90 8.58
C ILE A 88 11.52 -1.71 8.54
N GLU A 89 12.63 -1.87 7.84
CA GLU A 89 13.69 -0.85 7.75
C GLU A 89 13.63 -0.02 6.47
N TYR A 90 12.99 -0.55 5.43
CA TYR A 90 12.97 0.08 4.11
C TYR A 90 11.54 0.30 3.62
N TRP A 91 11.30 1.43 2.93
CA TRP A 91 10.12 1.53 2.08
C TRP A 91 10.20 0.48 0.95
N THR A 92 9.16 0.29 0.17
CA THR A 92 9.06 -0.79 -0.82
C THR A 92 9.06 -2.20 -0.22
N THR A 93 8.86 -2.33 1.08
CA THR A 93 8.72 -3.61 1.74
C THR A 93 7.27 -4.06 1.72
N ILE A 94 7.05 -5.30 1.31
CA ILE A 94 5.76 -5.98 1.40
C ILE A 94 5.94 -7.16 2.35
N VAL A 95 5.18 -7.18 3.44
CA VAL A 95 5.15 -8.31 4.37
C VAL A 95 3.75 -8.92 4.41
N ILE A 96 3.70 -10.23 4.57
CA ILE A 96 2.45 -10.98 4.69
C ILE A 96 2.45 -11.71 6.03
N HIS A 97 1.41 -11.48 6.82
CA HIS A 97 1.22 -12.13 8.12
C HIS A 97 -0.06 -12.98 8.12
N LYS A 98 0.01 -14.11 8.80
CA LYS A 98 -1.13 -14.98 9.08
C LYS A 98 -0.89 -15.71 10.39
N ASN A 99 -1.92 -15.80 11.25
CA ASN A 99 -1.84 -16.50 12.53
C ASN A 99 -0.66 -16.01 13.40
N ASN A 100 -0.44 -14.71 13.47
CA ASN A 100 0.66 -14.06 14.21
C ASN A 100 2.07 -14.40 13.73
N LYS A 101 2.20 -14.90 12.50
CA LYS A 101 3.50 -15.22 11.89
C LYS A 101 3.70 -14.42 10.61
N GLU A 102 4.91 -13.91 10.42
CA GLU A 102 5.33 -13.38 9.13
C GLU A 102 5.60 -14.55 8.19
N ILE A 103 4.81 -14.62 7.12
CA ILE A 103 4.88 -15.72 6.13
C ILE A 103 5.79 -15.37 4.98
N SER A 104 5.79 -14.10 4.57
CA SER A 104 6.55 -13.62 3.42
C SER A 104 7.02 -12.20 3.65
N ARG A 105 8.21 -11.91 3.12
CA ARG A 105 8.78 -10.56 3.08
C ARG A 105 9.49 -10.36 1.75
N SER A 106 9.23 -9.23 1.10
CA SER A 106 9.95 -8.80 -0.10
C SER A 106 10.25 -7.32 -0.04
N ILE A 107 11.38 -6.92 -0.61
CA ILE A 107 11.81 -5.53 -0.67
C ILE A 107 12.06 -5.18 -2.13
N GLY A 108 11.44 -4.10 -2.60
CA GLY A 108 11.62 -3.61 -3.97
C GLY A 108 10.96 -4.45 -5.07
N GLU A 109 10.10 -5.40 -4.73
CA GLU A 109 9.42 -6.23 -5.72
C GLU A 109 8.36 -5.43 -6.48
N THR A 110 8.45 -5.44 -7.82
CA THR A 110 7.50 -4.77 -8.72
C THR A 110 6.92 -5.70 -9.79
N ASP A 111 7.23 -6.98 -9.73
CA ASP A 111 6.64 -7.97 -10.60
C ASP A 111 5.30 -8.43 -10.04
N LYS A 112 4.23 -8.14 -10.76
CA LYS A 112 2.85 -8.48 -10.35
C LYS A 112 2.68 -9.97 -10.12
N SER A 113 3.24 -10.82 -10.98
CA SER A 113 3.09 -12.27 -10.84
C SER A 113 3.76 -12.80 -9.58
N LYS A 114 4.92 -12.26 -9.21
CA LYS A 114 5.63 -12.63 -7.99
C LYS A 114 4.90 -12.16 -6.74
N ILE A 115 4.38 -10.93 -6.74
CA ILE A 115 3.57 -10.41 -5.63
C ILE A 115 2.32 -11.28 -5.44
N TYR A 116 1.61 -11.58 -6.52
CA TYR A 116 0.41 -12.40 -6.47
C TYR A 116 0.70 -13.84 -6.02
N SER A 117 1.79 -14.46 -6.48
CA SER A 117 2.20 -15.80 -6.02
C SER A 117 2.39 -15.84 -4.51
N ARG A 118 3.09 -14.86 -3.93
CA ARG A 118 3.28 -14.77 -2.48
C ARG A 118 1.97 -14.62 -1.71
N ILE A 119 1.04 -13.84 -2.26
CA ILE A 119 -0.30 -13.68 -1.67
C ILE A 119 -1.07 -15.02 -1.72
N ILE A 120 -1.07 -15.69 -2.86
CA ILE A 120 -1.76 -16.97 -3.05
C ILE A 120 -1.18 -18.04 -2.15
N GLU A 121 0.13 -18.12 -2.01
CA GLU A 121 0.82 -19.07 -1.11
C GLU A 121 0.46 -18.86 0.37
N SER A 122 -0.02 -17.68 0.74
CA SER A 122 -0.45 -17.34 2.10
C SER A 122 -1.90 -17.70 2.41
N LEU A 123 -2.65 -18.10 1.42
CA LEU A 123 -4.05 -18.49 1.59
C LEU A 123 -4.14 -19.91 2.15
#